data_3a51ea428bf1db03d9d12e66798c44e4
#
_entry.id   3a51ea428bf1db03d9d12e66798c44e4
#
_cell.length_a   1.000
_cell.length_b   1.000
_cell.length_c   1.000
_cell.angle_alpha   90.00
_cell.angle_beta   90.00
_cell.angle_gamma   90.00
#
_symmetry.space_group_name_H-M   'P 1'
#
loop_
_entity.id
_entity.type
_entity.pdbx_description
1 polymer ?
#
loop_
_entity_poly.entity_id
_entity_poly.type
_entity_poly.pdbx_seq_one_letter_code
_entity_poly.pdbx_strand_id
1 'polypeptide(L)'
;SMLFVIHSILLKKSIFMPQGKACTIVKYELLAAPDKIRIDLRPLFAHRINSEVCPEPRKGEFDLVSSENSTIGVEGKGHKSYFKATSGTWAAKPLWYENLIYEQDDIPETPSVDHLWSPGYVSNDIAEGDVLYVILSDEPITMTIEDILSVEKECSERFENILEQANLPALSSAEQDMIAASYHLIDDRDDPVSPVYTGYPSVEFKARDTFVSLPGLTLATGREKIAERALRIWTDICKENDWVMPERIAPDKRCVFEAADNGLWFVYAADKYTKHVGIRNEDSDIRDAARKITDRYITDIKNLDLTCEKNMLLKVDSDDPLRHWMDAVAAGETVVHRRGYLVEVNALWYNALKVSEKFAEADNDIPAKEKYAEMAEKCAESFREIFWNNEKKCLYDWVDPSATAKDTAIRPNQILAASLSYSPITDDMAKGVIRICWDELYTTYGLRTLDPRQDKFKGRSEGRLDQRMKARFRGMAWPWLLGEFISAFLKYNPTRTDLGWIFMRPFNSHLRHRCLGGIAECFDGMMPYKPHGDVLSAMALGELLRVLHENLQFDE
;
A
#
# COMPACT_ATOMS: atom_id res chain seq x y z
N SER A 1 4.47 21.64 1.54
CA SER A 1 4.05 23.06 1.69
C SER A 1 2.96 23.41 0.70
N MET A 2 2.04 24.29 1.08
CA MET A 2 0.98 24.84 0.24
C MET A 2 1.12 26.36 0.18
N LEU A 3 0.88 26.95 -0.99
CA LEU A 3 0.94 28.38 -1.20
C LEU A 3 -0.47 28.92 -1.47
N PHE A 4 -0.92 29.84 -0.65
CA PHE A 4 -2.23 30.51 -0.82
C PHE A 4 -2.01 31.90 -1.35
N VAL A 5 -2.65 32.20 -2.49
CA VAL A 5 -2.65 33.53 -3.11
C VAL A 5 -4.06 34.11 -2.96
N ILE A 6 -4.22 35.14 -2.12
CA ILE A 6 -5.50 35.78 -1.84
C ILE A 6 -5.31 37.28 -2.13
N HIS A 7 -5.72 37.72 -3.31
CA HIS A 7 -5.45 39.08 -3.82
C HIS A 7 -3.95 39.40 -3.79
N SER A 8 -3.54 40.37 -2.98
CA SER A 8 -2.12 40.79 -2.80
C SER A 8 -1.43 40.09 -1.62
N ILE A 9 -2.07 39.11 -1.00
CA ILE A 9 -1.51 38.34 0.12
C ILE A 9 -0.95 37.03 -0.41
N LEU A 10 0.28 36.70 -0.02
CA LEU A 10 0.93 35.43 -0.29
C LEU A 10 1.27 34.75 1.03
N LEU A 11 0.53 33.69 1.36
CA LEU A 11 0.69 32.91 2.60
C LEU A 11 1.16 31.49 2.27
N LYS A 12 2.26 31.08 2.87
CA LYS A 12 2.75 29.69 2.80
C LYS A 12 2.37 28.93 4.06
N LYS A 13 1.77 27.75 3.89
CA LYS A 13 1.47 26.79 4.95
C LYS A 13 2.32 25.54 4.76
N SER A 14 3.08 25.17 5.78
CA SER A 14 3.85 23.92 5.83
C SER A 14 3.35 23.06 6.98
N ILE A 15 3.36 21.73 6.79
CA ILE A 15 2.96 20.77 7.83
C ILE A 15 4.08 19.74 7.92
N PHE A 16 4.50 19.44 9.15
CA PHE A 16 5.51 18.44 9.44
C PHE A 16 5.29 17.81 10.81
N MET A 17 5.85 16.60 11.00
CA MET A 17 5.71 15.82 12.23
C MET A 17 7.09 15.38 12.71
N PRO A 18 7.43 15.61 13.99
CA PRO A 18 8.64 15.06 14.58
C PRO A 18 8.52 13.53 14.69
N GLN A 19 9.63 12.84 14.46
CA GLN A 19 9.67 11.41 14.62
C GLN A 19 9.50 10.99 16.07
N GLY A 20 8.74 9.91 16.32
CA GLY A 20 8.53 9.34 17.65
C GLY A 20 7.70 10.20 18.60
N LYS A 21 7.07 11.30 18.14
CA LYS A 21 6.18 12.13 18.94
C LYS A 21 4.79 12.22 18.29
N ALA A 22 3.76 12.04 19.08
CA ALA A 22 2.37 12.15 18.62
C ALA A 22 1.95 13.63 18.54
N CYS A 23 2.65 14.41 17.72
CA CYS A 23 2.29 15.81 17.46
C CYS A 23 2.49 16.20 16.00
N THR A 24 1.70 17.17 15.57
CA THR A 24 1.78 17.79 14.24
C THR A 24 2.08 19.28 14.40
N ILE A 25 3.04 19.78 13.62
CA ILE A 25 3.40 21.19 13.59
C ILE A 25 2.95 21.77 12.25
N VAL A 26 2.22 22.87 12.33
CA VAL A 26 1.79 23.67 11.17
C VAL A 26 2.46 25.02 11.22
N LYS A 27 3.20 25.37 10.18
CA LYS A 27 3.90 26.64 10.01
C LYS A 27 3.15 27.50 9.01
N TYR A 28 2.87 28.73 9.37
CA TYR A 28 2.34 29.77 8.50
C TYR A 28 3.41 30.85 8.32
N GLU A 29 3.77 31.16 7.07
CA GLU A 29 4.74 32.19 6.70
C GLU A 29 4.05 33.22 5.80
N LEU A 30 3.97 34.47 6.23
CA LEU A 30 3.43 35.54 5.40
C LEU A 30 4.53 36.06 4.49
N LEU A 31 4.52 35.63 3.23
CA LEU A 31 5.58 35.93 2.24
C LEU A 31 5.41 37.30 1.61
N ALA A 32 4.17 37.78 1.44
CA ALA A 32 3.87 39.11 0.95
C ALA A 32 2.49 39.57 1.46
N ALA A 33 2.38 40.82 1.87
CA ALA A 33 1.13 41.50 2.16
C ALA A 33 1.32 43.02 2.12
N PRO A 34 0.32 43.82 1.65
CA PRO A 34 0.43 45.27 1.62
C PRO A 34 0.43 45.89 3.02
N ASP A 35 -0.20 45.24 3.99
CA ASP A 35 -0.34 45.66 5.39
C ASP A 35 -0.37 44.43 6.31
N LYS A 36 -0.39 44.67 7.65
CA LYS A 36 -0.65 43.61 8.61
C LYS A 36 -1.99 42.95 8.34
N ILE A 37 -2.02 41.64 8.40
CA ILE A 37 -3.25 40.85 8.26
C ILE A 37 -3.58 40.15 9.57
N ARG A 38 -4.87 39.97 9.83
CA ARG A 38 -5.35 39.15 10.92
C ARG A 38 -5.58 37.72 10.47
N ILE A 39 -4.98 36.77 11.18
CA ILE A 39 -5.22 35.34 11.03
C ILE A 39 -5.98 34.82 12.25
N ASP A 40 -7.16 34.22 12.03
CA ASP A 40 -7.91 33.53 13.04
C ASP A 40 -7.77 32.01 12.83
N LEU A 41 -7.10 31.31 13.74
CA LEU A 41 -6.86 29.88 13.69
C LEU A 41 -7.82 29.13 14.60
N ARG A 42 -8.68 28.33 14.01
CA ARG A 42 -9.71 27.60 14.73
C ARG A 42 -9.45 26.08 14.65
N PRO A 43 -9.09 25.44 15.79
CA PRO A 43 -8.96 23.99 15.84
C PRO A 43 -10.33 23.32 15.80
N LEU A 44 -10.43 22.18 15.10
CA LEU A 44 -11.61 21.33 15.04
C LEU A 44 -11.26 19.97 15.65
N PHE A 45 -12.10 19.48 16.56
CA PHE A 45 -11.90 18.23 17.29
C PHE A 45 -12.99 17.23 16.95
N ALA A 46 -12.60 15.98 16.74
CA ALA A 46 -13.48 14.85 16.46
C ALA A 46 -13.53 13.83 17.60
N HIS A 47 -12.39 13.47 18.19
CA HIS A 47 -12.22 12.41 19.21
C HIS A 47 -13.03 11.16 18.85
N ARG A 48 -12.73 10.55 17.73
CA ARG A 48 -13.37 9.36 17.16
C ARG A 48 -12.35 8.41 16.56
N ILE A 49 -12.75 7.19 16.30
CA ILE A 49 -11.95 6.24 15.52
C ILE A 49 -11.80 6.79 14.09
N ASN A 50 -10.63 6.59 13.48
CA ASN A 50 -10.28 7.16 12.17
C ASN A 50 -11.27 6.77 11.06
N SER A 51 -11.78 5.55 11.09
CA SER A 51 -12.75 5.01 10.12
C SER A 51 -14.20 5.43 10.37
N GLU A 52 -14.49 6.20 11.42
CA GLU A 52 -15.83 6.63 11.78
C GLU A 52 -16.03 8.12 11.48
N VAL A 53 -17.28 8.53 11.39
CA VAL A 53 -17.71 9.94 11.42
C VAL A 53 -18.64 10.16 12.62
N CYS A 54 -18.81 11.42 12.99
CA CYS A 54 -19.79 11.84 13.98
C CYS A 54 -21.09 12.20 13.25
N PRO A 55 -22.11 11.31 13.19
CA PRO A 55 -23.31 11.53 12.37
C PRO A 55 -24.23 12.62 12.92
N GLU A 56 -24.08 12.98 14.19
CA GLU A 56 -24.81 14.04 14.87
C GLU A 56 -23.92 14.82 15.83
N PRO A 57 -24.15 16.13 16.02
CA PRO A 57 -23.40 16.92 17.00
C PRO A 57 -23.54 16.37 18.42
N ARG A 58 -22.44 15.94 19.00
CA ARG A 58 -22.39 15.35 20.34
C ARG A 58 -22.27 16.45 21.41
N LYS A 59 -23.35 17.16 21.64
CA LYS A 59 -23.41 18.27 22.60
C LYS A 59 -23.14 17.77 24.02
N GLY A 60 -22.16 18.40 24.71
CA GLY A 60 -21.78 18.07 26.08
C GLY A 60 -20.74 16.92 26.19
N GLU A 61 -20.22 16.39 25.10
CA GLU A 61 -19.15 15.38 25.14
C GLU A 61 -17.73 15.97 25.13
N PHE A 62 -17.59 17.27 24.91
CA PHE A 62 -16.29 17.96 24.87
C PHE A 62 -16.19 19.01 25.96
N ASP A 63 -15.10 18.95 26.73
CA ASP A 63 -14.77 19.90 27.78
C ASP A 63 -13.45 20.60 27.48
N LEU A 64 -13.42 21.89 27.74
CA LEU A 64 -12.18 22.68 27.74
C LEU A 64 -11.46 22.46 29.06
N VAL A 65 -10.33 21.74 29.04
CA VAL A 65 -9.59 21.39 30.26
C VAL A 65 -8.48 22.38 30.62
N SER A 66 -8.02 23.18 29.64
CA SER A 66 -7.07 24.26 29.85
C SER A 66 -7.14 25.32 28.77
N SER A 67 -6.89 26.59 29.10
CA SER A 67 -6.75 27.67 28.13
C SER A 67 -5.81 28.73 28.69
N GLU A 68 -4.51 28.53 28.56
CA GLU A 68 -3.49 29.47 29.01
C GLU A 68 -2.48 29.75 27.92
N ASN A 69 -2.09 31.01 27.72
CA ASN A 69 -1.01 31.44 26.83
C ASN A 69 -1.09 30.83 25.42
N SER A 70 -2.24 30.92 24.76
CA SER A 70 -2.50 30.35 23.43
C SER A 70 -2.42 28.82 23.39
N THR A 71 -2.44 28.12 24.52
CA THR A 71 -2.52 26.67 24.63
C THR A 71 -3.93 26.28 25.09
N ILE A 72 -4.53 25.31 24.42
CA ILE A 72 -5.88 24.84 24.64
C ILE A 72 -5.84 23.33 24.77
N GLY A 73 -6.36 22.81 25.89
CA GLY A 73 -6.61 21.39 26.08
C GLY A 73 -8.10 21.09 25.98
N VAL A 74 -8.44 20.06 25.22
CA VAL A 74 -9.80 19.57 25.02
C VAL A 74 -9.86 18.10 25.43
N GLU A 75 -10.84 17.74 26.25
CA GLU A 75 -11.14 16.37 26.61
C GLU A 75 -12.50 15.95 26.05
N GLY A 76 -12.58 14.73 25.50
CA GLY A 76 -13.82 14.14 25.02
C GLY A 76 -13.67 12.63 24.84
N LYS A 77 -14.68 11.86 25.24
CA LYS A 77 -14.68 10.39 25.20
C LYS A 77 -13.44 9.73 25.86
N GLY A 78 -12.90 10.33 26.92
CA GLY A 78 -11.71 9.82 27.61
C GLY A 78 -10.38 10.09 26.89
N HIS A 79 -10.40 10.85 25.81
CA HIS A 79 -9.22 11.31 25.08
C HIS A 79 -8.96 12.77 25.32
N LYS A 80 -7.67 13.15 25.36
CA LYS A 80 -7.23 14.54 25.48
C LYS A 80 -6.48 14.93 24.22
N SER A 81 -6.69 16.16 23.76
CA SER A 81 -5.92 16.75 22.68
C SER A 81 -5.58 18.19 23.02
N TYR A 82 -4.42 18.62 22.55
CA TYR A 82 -3.87 19.94 22.84
C TYR A 82 -3.60 20.70 21.53
N PHE A 83 -3.89 21.98 21.56
CA PHE A 83 -3.59 22.94 20.51
C PHE A 83 -2.81 24.10 21.13
N LYS A 84 -1.71 24.51 20.50
CA LYS A 84 -0.90 25.66 20.92
C LYS A 84 -0.50 26.47 19.69
N ALA A 85 -0.74 27.78 19.73
CA ALA A 85 -0.14 28.72 18.80
C ALA A 85 1.04 29.43 19.48
N THR A 86 2.11 29.72 18.74
CA THR A 86 3.31 30.39 19.31
C THR A 86 3.08 31.82 19.67
N SER A 87 2.04 32.45 19.15
CA SER A 87 1.59 33.81 19.47
C SER A 87 0.09 33.97 19.24
N GLY A 88 -0.46 35.07 19.65
CA GLY A 88 -1.87 35.42 19.48
C GLY A 88 -2.70 35.38 20.73
N THR A 89 -3.96 35.75 20.64
CA THR A 89 -4.92 35.83 21.73
C THR A 89 -6.04 34.83 21.57
N TRP A 90 -6.27 34.01 22.57
CA TRP A 90 -7.38 33.06 22.60
C TRP A 90 -8.73 33.75 22.81
N ALA A 91 -9.72 33.36 22.01
CA ALA A 91 -11.11 33.73 22.18
C ALA A 91 -11.98 32.48 22.33
N ALA A 92 -12.54 32.28 23.52
CA ALA A 92 -13.49 31.21 23.80
C ALA A 92 -14.79 31.49 23.04
N LYS A 93 -15.05 30.72 21.99
CA LYS A 93 -16.26 30.84 21.16
C LYS A 93 -16.61 29.44 20.61
N PRO A 94 -17.16 28.56 21.48
CA PRO A 94 -17.49 27.20 21.10
C PRO A 94 -18.52 27.17 19.98
N LEU A 95 -18.27 26.30 19.00
CA LEU A 95 -19.14 26.15 17.83
C LEU A 95 -19.01 24.73 17.27
N TRP A 96 -20.14 24.17 16.85
CA TRP A 96 -20.17 22.97 16.02
C TRP A 96 -20.13 23.34 14.55
N TYR A 97 -19.22 22.70 13.82
CA TYR A 97 -19.23 22.68 12.37
C TYR A 97 -20.02 21.45 11.94
N GLU A 98 -21.21 21.71 11.43
CA GLU A 98 -22.18 20.67 11.11
C GLU A 98 -22.22 20.41 9.61
N ASN A 99 -22.54 19.17 9.22
CA ASN A 99 -22.70 18.74 7.83
C ASN A 99 -21.43 18.92 6.98
N LEU A 100 -20.27 18.60 7.56
CA LEU A 100 -19.04 18.51 6.78
C LEU A 100 -19.11 17.29 5.87
N ILE A 101 -18.87 17.50 4.58
CA ILE A 101 -18.92 16.44 3.57
C ILE A 101 -17.48 16.18 3.11
N TYR A 102 -17.06 14.94 3.16
CA TYR A 102 -15.79 14.48 2.61
C TYR A 102 -16.02 13.96 1.19
N GLU A 103 -15.93 14.84 0.19
CA GLU A 103 -16.23 14.52 -1.22
C GLU A 103 -15.30 13.45 -1.82
N GLN A 104 -14.14 13.24 -1.20
CA GLN A 104 -13.11 12.33 -1.69
C GLN A 104 -12.98 11.05 -0.85
N ASP A 105 -13.78 10.88 0.19
CA ASP A 105 -13.78 9.67 1.01
C ASP A 105 -14.56 8.56 0.31
N ASP A 106 -13.82 7.74 -0.42
CA ASP A 106 -14.30 6.49 -0.99
C ASP A 106 -14.11 5.28 -0.07
N ILE A 107 -13.91 5.52 1.22
CA ILE A 107 -13.93 4.42 2.20
C ILE A 107 -15.37 3.90 2.22
N PRO A 108 -15.58 2.64 1.82
CA PRO A 108 -16.91 2.13 1.50
C PRO A 108 -17.93 2.18 2.63
N GLU A 109 -17.51 2.25 3.87
CA GLU A 109 -18.35 2.09 5.05
C GLU A 109 -18.55 3.40 5.84
N THR A 110 -17.91 4.51 5.43
CA THR A 110 -17.99 5.75 6.17
C THR A 110 -19.17 6.59 5.68
N PRO A 111 -20.08 7.04 6.55
CA PRO A 111 -21.06 8.06 6.20
C PRO A 111 -20.36 9.32 5.68
N SER A 112 -20.90 9.95 4.66
CA SER A 112 -20.28 11.10 4.00
C SER A 112 -20.38 12.41 4.78
N VAL A 113 -21.08 12.43 5.93
CA VAL A 113 -21.37 13.64 6.71
C VAL A 113 -20.78 13.51 8.11
N ASP A 114 -20.00 14.50 8.51
CA ASP A 114 -19.35 14.57 9.82
C ASP A 114 -19.70 15.87 10.55
N HIS A 115 -19.53 15.89 11.87
CA HIS A 115 -19.72 17.04 12.71
C HIS A 115 -18.50 17.20 13.64
N LEU A 116 -17.85 18.37 13.58
CA LEU A 116 -16.65 18.67 14.35
C LEU A 116 -16.91 19.81 15.33
N TRP A 117 -16.36 19.70 16.52
CA TRP A 117 -16.47 20.71 17.55
C TRP A 117 -15.22 21.60 17.62
N SER A 118 -15.44 22.89 17.89
CA SER A 118 -14.39 23.87 18.14
C SER A 118 -14.64 24.60 19.44
N PRO A 119 -13.65 24.70 20.37
CA PRO A 119 -13.77 25.49 21.60
C PRO A 119 -13.67 26.99 21.37
N GLY A 120 -13.10 27.40 20.22
CA GLY A 120 -12.83 28.82 19.95
C GLY A 120 -11.72 28.97 18.90
N TYR A 121 -11.01 30.10 18.95
CA TYR A 121 -9.94 30.39 17.99
C TYR A 121 -8.83 31.23 18.61
N VAL A 122 -7.64 31.18 18.02
CA VAL A 122 -6.53 32.10 18.31
C VAL A 122 -6.45 33.14 17.22
N SER A 123 -6.49 34.41 17.59
CA SER A 123 -6.30 35.56 16.69
C SER A 123 -4.87 36.04 16.74
N ASN A 124 -4.30 36.33 15.60
CA ASN A 124 -2.94 36.86 15.46
C ASN A 124 -2.87 37.90 14.37
N ASP A 125 -2.23 39.03 14.63
CA ASP A 125 -1.92 40.07 13.64
C ASP A 125 -0.48 39.84 13.19
N ILE A 126 -0.28 39.49 11.92
CA ILE A 126 1.02 39.18 11.33
C ILE A 126 1.34 40.13 10.18
N ALA A 127 2.62 40.48 10.05
CA ALA A 127 3.19 41.31 8.98
C ALA A 127 3.98 40.44 7.99
N GLU A 128 4.31 41.01 6.84
CA GLU A 128 5.21 40.37 5.87
C GLU A 128 6.53 39.96 6.54
N GLY A 129 6.95 38.71 6.34
CA GLY A 129 8.13 38.10 6.94
C GLY A 129 7.86 37.40 8.30
N ASP A 130 6.67 37.59 8.92
CA ASP A 130 6.34 36.93 10.17
C ASP A 130 6.03 35.44 9.95
N VAL A 131 6.38 34.64 10.97
CA VAL A 131 6.15 33.20 11.04
C VAL A 131 5.34 32.85 12.27
N LEU A 132 4.28 32.07 12.07
CA LEU A 132 3.43 31.56 13.14
C LEU A 132 3.44 30.04 13.13
N TYR A 133 3.74 29.41 14.25
CA TYR A 133 3.64 27.97 14.41
C TYR A 133 2.40 27.59 15.21
N VAL A 134 1.80 26.47 14.83
CA VAL A 134 0.72 25.81 15.54
C VAL A 134 1.10 24.36 15.79
N ILE A 135 0.91 23.90 17.01
CA ILE A 135 1.19 22.54 17.42
C ILE A 135 -0.12 21.89 17.83
N LEU A 136 -0.37 20.68 17.30
CA LEU A 136 -1.46 19.80 17.71
C LEU A 136 -0.84 18.52 18.28
N SER A 137 -1.33 18.05 19.44
CA SER A 137 -0.76 16.90 20.15
C SER A 137 -1.85 16.19 20.97
N ASP A 138 -1.66 14.92 21.24
CA ASP A 138 -2.41 14.14 22.23
C ASP A 138 -1.80 14.24 23.64
N GLU A 139 -0.61 14.84 23.76
CA GLU A 139 0.08 15.10 25.02
C GLU A 139 0.23 16.62 25.28
N PRO A 140 0.40 17.05 26.57
CA PRO A 140 0.65 18.44 26.89
C PRO A 140 1.85 19.02 26.15
N ILE A 141 1.66 20.17 25.47
CA ILE A 141 2.67 20.79 24.62
C ILE A 141 3.68 21.58 25.43
N THR A 142 4.88 21.07 25.58
CA THR A 142 6.02 21.72 26.24
C THR A 142 7.04 22.32 25.27
N MET A 143 6.90 22.07 23.97
CA MET A 143 7.85 22.51 22.94
C MET A 143 8.02 24.04 22.91
N THR A 144 9.29 24.46 22.85
CA THR A 144 9.72 25.86 22.62
C THR A 144 9.84 26.13 21.11
N ILE A 145 10.08 27.39 20.74
CA ILE A 145 10.36 27.74 19.33
C ILE A 145 11.67 27.10 18.86
N GLU A 146 12.68 27.00 19.73
CA GLU A 146 13.95 26.36 19.42
C GLU A 146 13.76 24.87 19.12
N ASP A 147 12.93 24.18 19.89
CA ASP A 147 12.57 22.78 19.64
C ASP A 147 11.87 22.62 18.28
N ILE A 148 10.96 23.52 17.92
CA ILE A 148 10.25 23.51 16.63
C ILE A 148 11.22 23.70 15.46
N LEU A 149 12.16 24.64 15.58
CA LEU A 149 13.16 24.89 14.55
C LEU A 149 14.12 23.69 14.38
N SER A 150 14.49 23.02 15.49
CA SER A 150 15.27 21.79 15.44
C SER A 150 14.53 20.69 14.69
N VAL A 151 13.24 20.49 15.01
CA VAL A 151 12.40 19.49 14.32
C VAL A 151 12.23 19.83 12.83
N GLU A 152 12.03 21.09 12.48
CA GLU A 152 11.94 21.52 11.06
C GLU A 152 13.22 21.18 10.28
N LYS A 153 14.38 21.44 10.90
CA LYS A 153 15.70 21.12 10.34
C LYS A 153 15.88 19.59 10.19
N GLU A 154 15.59 18.83 11.25
CA GLU A 154 15.65 17.37 11.23
C GLU A 154 14.76 16.75 10.14
N CYS A 155 13.54 17.28 9.96
CA CYS A 155 12.65 16.83 8.88
C CYS A 155 13.22 17.13 7.49
N SER A 156 13.89 18.28 7.30
CA SER A 156 14.52 18.64 6.03
C SER A 156 15.74 17.76 5.74
N GLU A 157 16.62 17.60 6.71
CA GLU A 157 17.82 16.76 6.60
C GLU A 157 17.44 15.29 6.34
N ARG A 158 16.38 14.80 6.97
CA ARG A 158 15.86 13.45 6.74
C ARG A 158 15.40 13.27 5.29
N PHE A 159 14.68 14.23 4.74
CA PHE A 159 14.25 14.19 3.35
C PHE A 159 15.45 14.11 2.39
N GLU A 160 16.47 14.94 2.60
CA GLU A 160 17.71 14.92 1.82
C GLU A 160 18.43 13.57 1.95
N ASN A 161 18.58 13.05 3.17
CA ASN A 161 19.22 11.77 3.43
C ASN A 161 18.49 10.59 2.74
N ILE A 162 17.15 10.59 2.72
CA ILE A 162 16.37 9.55 2.02
C ILE A 162 16.63 9.57 0.53
N LEU A 163 16.70 10.76 -0.08
CA LEU A 163 17.00 10.90 -1.50
C LEU A 163 18.44 10.47 -1.84
N GLU A 164 19.41 10.81 -0.98
CA GLU A 164 20.79 10.39 -1.16
C GLU A 164 20.99 8.88 -1.02
N GLN A 165 20.27 8.23 -0.07
CA GLN A 165 20.32 6.79 0.14
C GLN A 165 19.70 6.00 -1.02
N ALA A 166 18.71 6.55 -1.68
CA ALA A 166 17.96 5.86 -2.73
C ALA A 166 18.81 5.44 -3.94
N ASN A 167 20.04 5.89 -4.07
CA ASN A 167 21.00 5.49 -5.11
C ASN A 167 20.37 5.30 -6.51
N LEU A 168 19.44 6.20 -6.86
CA LEU A 168 18.77 6.23 -8.16
C LEU A 168 19.32 7.40 -8.96
N PRO A 169 19.76 7.20 -10.20
CA PRO A 169 20.39 8.26 -10.98
C PRO A 169 19.39 9.34 -11.39
N ALA A 170 19.81 10.62 -11.31
CA ALA A 170 19.15 11.80 -11.89
C ALA A 170 17.62 11.83 -11.79
N LEU A 171 17.07 11.65 -10.58
CA LEU A 171 15.64 11.60 -10.33
C LEU A 171 14.91 12.89 -10.70
N SER A 172 13.82 12.77 -11.40
CA SER A 172 12.86 13.86 -11.56
C SER A 172 12.20 14.21 -10.22
N SER A 173 11.60 15.39 -10.11
CA SER A 173 10.88 15.80 -8.89
C SER A 173 9.73 14.82 -8.51
N ALA A 174 9.16 14.13 -9.49
CA ALA A 174 8.10 13.15 -9.26
C ALA A 174 8.62 11.89 -8.56
N GLU A 175 9.76 11.39 -8.99
CA GLU A 175 10.41 10.22 -8.36
C GLU A 175 10.91 10.57 -6.96
N GLN A 176 11.46 11.79 -6.76
CA GLN A 176 11.82 12.30 -5.44
C GLN A 176 10.59 12.35 -4.51
N ASP A 177 9.45 12.84 -5.01
CA ASP A 177 8.19 12.87 -4.24
C ASP A 177 7.72 11.45 -3.86
N MET A 178 7.84 10.46 -4.75
CA MET A 178 7.51 9.05 -4.46
C MET A 178 8.44 8.44 -3.41
N ILE A 179 9.75 8.68 -3.51
CA ILE A 179 10.73 8.21 -2.52
C ILE A 179 10.44 8.82 -1.15
N ALA A 180 10.17 10.12 -1.10
CA ALA A 180 9.79 10.79 0.15
C ALA A 180 8.49 10.22 0.74
N ALA A 181 7.48 9.95 -0.09
CA ALA A 181 6.22 9.36 0.36
C ALA A 181 6.40 7.95 0.92
N SER A 182 7.36 7.17 0.41
CA SER A 182 7.66 5.83 0.92
C SER A 182 8.07 5.82 2.39
N TYR A 183 8.63 6.92 2.88
CA TYR A 183 9.01 7.07 4.29
C TYR A 183 7.79 6.97 5.23
N HIS A 184 6.66 7.52 4.82
CA HIS A 184 5.44 7.51 5.64
C HIS A 184 4.79 6.13 5.76
N LEU A 185 5.18 5.19 4.91
CA LEU A 185 4.70 3.81 4.93
C LEU A 185 5.59 2.87 5.75
N ILE A 186 6.70 3.39 6.30
CA ILE A 186 7.64 2.62 7.11
C ILE A 186 7.49 2.99 8.58
N ASP A 187 7.29 1.98 9.44
CA ASP A 187 7.38 2.10 10.88
C ASP A 187 8.80 1.77 11.32
N ASP A 188 9.56 2.78 11.65
CA ASP A 188 10.96 2.67 12.06
C ASP A 188 11.17 2.66 13.58
N ARG A 189 10.09 2.56 14.38
CA ARG A 189 10.17 2.40 15.84
C ARG A 189 10.94 1.14 16.21
N ASP A 190 11.50 1.10 17.43
CA ASP A 190 12.36 0.01 17.89
C ASP A 190 11.62 -1.35 17.98
N ASP A 191 10.33 -1.33 18.31
CA ASP A 191 9.48 -2.53 18.44
C ASP A 191 8.17 -2.40 17.65
N PRO A 192 8.21 -2.36 16.30
CA PRO A 192 7.00 -2.33 15.50
C PRO A 192 6.37 -3.72 15.41
N VAL A 193 5.04 -3.77 15.31
CA VAL A 193 4.29 -5.00 14.99
C VAL A 193 4.66 -5.49 13.58
N SER A 194 4.79 -4.57 12.65
CA SER A 194 5.36 -4.76 11.31
C SER A 194 5.94 -3.44 10.85
N PRO A 195 7.10 -3.44 10.17
CA PRO A 195 7.71 -2.19 9.71
C PRO A 195 7.01 -1.54 8.51
N VAL A 196 5.96 -2.13 7.94
CA VAL A 196 5.27 -1.58 6.75
C VAL A 196 3.78 -1.42 7.03
N TYR A 197 3.26 -0.20 6.86
CA TYR A 197 1.83 0.10 6.85
C TYR A 197 1.22 -0.19 5.47
N THR A 198 -0.02 -0.69 5.42
CA THR A 198 -0.75 -0.97 4.16
C THR A 198 -0.98 0.30 3.34
N GLY A 199 -1.25 1.41 4.04
CA GLY A 199 -1.54 2.69 3.41
C GLY A 199 -2.20 3.69 4.33
N TYR A 200 -2.57 4.83 3.80
CA TYR A 200 -3.28 5.89 4.49
C TYR A 200 -4.60 6.21 3.77
N PRO A 201 -5.74 6.29 4.50
CA PRO A 201 -5.87 6.33 5.96
C PRO A 201 -6.06 4.99 6.65
N SER A 202 -5.96 3.84 5.98
CA SER A 202 -6.25 2.52 6.57
C SER A 202 -5.32 2.14 7.73
N VAL A 203 -4.03 2.41 7.64
CA VAL A 203 -3.01 2.21 8.70
C VAL A 203 -3.09 0.83 9.33
N GLU A 204 -3.09 -0.22 8.52
CA GLU A 204 -3.07 -1.62 8.96
C GLU A 204 -1.71 -2.26 8.70
N PHE A 205 -1.50 -3.46 9.26
CA PHE A 205 -0.34 -4.31 8.99
C PHE A 205 -0.82 -5.63 8.38
N LYS A 206 -0.60 -5.79 7.07
CA LYS A 206 -0.96 -6.99 6.32
C LYS A 206 0.27 -7.62 5.68
N ALA A 207 0.33 -8.94 5.70
CA ALA A 207 1.45 -9.70 5.16
C ALA A 207 1.63 -9.48 3.66
N ARG A 208 0.55 -9.64 2.88
CA ARG A 208 0.61 -9.44 1.42
C ARG A 208 1.10 -8.05 1.07
N ASP A 209 0.50 -7.01 1.66
CA ASP A 209 0.85 -5.61 1.40
C ASP A 209 2.32 -5.35 1.74
N THR A 210 2.78 -5.89 2.88
CA THR A 210 4.18 -5.81 3.30
C THR A 210 5.09 -6.44 2.25
N PHE A 211 4.87 -7.69 1.85
CA PHE A 211 5.84 -8.42 1.02
C PHE A 211 5.82 -8.00 -0.45
N VAL A 212 4.68 -7.62 -0.99
CA VAL A 212 4.59 -7.05 -2.34
C VAL A 212 5.32 -5.71 -2.41
N SER A 213 5.12 -4.85 -1.41
CA SER A 213 5.69 -3.50 -1.41
C SER A 213 7.14 -3.44 -0.93
N LEU A 214 7.61 -4.43 -0.15
CA LEU A 214 8.92 -4.43 0.50
C LEU A 214 10.08 -4.11 -0.45
N PRO A 215 10.21 -4.73 -1.64
CA PRO A 215 11.31 -4.44 -2.54
C PRO A 215 11.38 -2.97 -2.95
N GLY A 216 10.25 -2.37 -3.30
CA GLY A 216 10.18 -0.97 -3.72
C GLY A 216 10.32 0.02 -2.58
N LEU A 217 9.63 -0.23 -1.45
CA LEU A 217 9.67 0.70 -0.31
C LEU A 217 11.01 0.69 0.42
N THR A 218 11.80 -0.38 0.32
CA THR A 218 13.04 -0.53 1.10
C THR A 218 14.27 -0.72 0.23
N LEU A 219 14.35 -1.74 -0.62
CA LEU A 219 15.53 -2.05 -1.42
C LEU A 219 15.80 -0.94 -2.47
N ALA A 220 14.77 -0.53 -3.20
CA ALA A 220 14.89 0.56 -4.18
C ALA A 220 15.26 1.91 -3.55
N THR A 221 15.01 2.08 -2.25
CA THR A 221 15.28 3.31 -1.51
C THR A 221 16.50 3.22 -0.58
N GLY A 222 17.35 2.18 -0.72
CA GLY A 222 18.60 2.03 0.03
C GLY A 222 18.40 1.72 1.52
N ARG A 223 17.27 1.10 1.90
CA ARG A 223 16.90 0.79 3.29
C ARG A 223 16.84 -0.71 3.55
N GLU A 224 17.87 -1.44 3.15
CA GLU A 224 17.98 -2.91 3.23
C GLU A 224 17.77 -3.45 4.65
N LYS A 225 18.23 -2.70 5.67
CA LYS A 225 18.07 -3.09 7.09
C LYS A 225 16.60 -3.14 7.51
N ILE A 226 15.73 -2.32 6.91
CA ILE A 226 14.29 -2.35 7.17
C ILE A 226 13.69 -3.59 6.51
N ALA A 227 14.12 -3.93 5.28
CA ALA A 227 13.70 -5.16 4.63
C ALA A 227 14.08 -6.40 5.45
N GLU A 228 15.33 -6.46 5.90
CA GLU A 228 15.82 -7.53 6.77
C GLU A 228 14.99 -7.65 8.05
N ARG A 229 14.76 -6.53 8.74
CA ARG A 229 13.95 -6.50 9.96
C ARG A 229 12.52 -6.99 9.71
N ALA A 230 11.89 -6.55 8.62
CA ALA A 230 10.56 -6.99 8.26
C ALA A 230 10.50 -8.52 8.05
N LEU A 231 11.44 -9.06 7.27
CA LEU A 231 11.51 -10.50 7.03
C LEU A 231 11.72 -11.29 8.33
N ARG A 232 12.56 -10.82 9.25
CA ARG A 232 12.79 -11.50 10.55
C ARG A 232 11.58 -11.44 11.47
N ILE A 233 10.90 -10.29 11.60
CA ILE A 233 9.66 -10.16 12.39
C ILE A 233 8.61 -11.16 11.89
N TRP A 234 8.35 -11.18 10.59
CA TRP A 234 7.37 -12.10 10.01
C TRP A 234 7.82 -13.57 10.05
N THR A 235 9.13 -13.84 10.04
CA THR A 235 9.68 -15.19 10.29
C THR A 235 9.33 -15.68 11.68
N ASP A 236 9.53 -14.86 12.71
CA ASP A 236 9.22 -15.24 14.10
C ASP A 236 7.72 -15.47 14.29
N ILE A 237 6.88 -14.59 13.75
CA ILE A 237 5.42 -14.76 13.78
C ILE A 237 5.00 -16.06 13.09
N CYS A 238 5.55 -16.33 11.91
CA CYS A 238 5.22 -17.53 11.13
C CYS A 238 5.66 -18.82 11.85
N LYS A 239 6.83 -18.79 12.48
CA LYS A 239 7.38 -19.91 13.28
C LYS A 239 6.47 -20.26 14.46
N GLU A 240 5.92 -19.27 15.15
CA GLU A 240 4.96 -19.47 16.25
C GLU A 240 3.62 -20.04 15.77
N ASN A 241 3.31 -19.96 14.48
CA ASN A 241 2.08 -20.38 13.84
C ASN A 241 2.27 -21.58 12.87
N ASP A 242 3.13 -22.51 13.21
CA ASP A 242 3.39 -23.74 12.41
C ASP A 242 3.73 -23.44 10.94
N TRP A 243 4.50 -22.38 10.71
CA TRP A 243 4.92 -21.90 9.38
C TRP A 243 3.76 -21.52 8.44
N VAL A 244 2.57 -21.28 8.98
CA VAL A 244 1.45 -20.67 8.26
C VAL A 244 1.51 -19.16 8.44
N MET A 245 1.62 -18.42 7.34
CA MET A 245 1.68 -16.96 7.36
C MET A 245 0.30 -16.37 7.62
N PRO A 246 0.10 -15.57 8.68
CA PRO A 246 -1.17 -14.87 8.89
C PRO A 246 -1.38 -13.76 7.86
N GLU A 247 -2.63 -13.39 7.63
CA GLU A 247 -2.98 -12.22 6.81
C GLU A 247 -2.60 -10.94 7.53
N ARG A 248 -2.94 -10.83 8.80
CA ARG A 248 -2.72 -9.64 9.62
C ARG A 248 -2.62 -9.96 11.10
N ILE A 249 -2.09 -9.01 11.83
CA ILE A 249 -2.03 -9.03 13.29
C ILE A 249 -3.08 -8.03 13.79
N ALA A 250 -4.08 -8.53 14.51
CA ALA A 250 -5.11 -7.70 15.11
C ALA A 250 -4.53 -6.82 16.24
N PRO A 251 -5.21 -5.72 16.65
CA PRO A 251 -4.76 -4.86 17.74
C PRO A 251 -4.55 -5.58 19.09
N ASP A 252 -5.25 -6.69 19.31
CA ASP A 252 -5.09 -7.59 20.47
C ASP A 252 -3.92 -8.58 20.34
N LYS A 253 -3.06 -8.38 19.32
CA LYS A 253 -1.91 -9.23 18.94
C LYS A 253 -2.29 -10.64 18.45
N ARG A 254 -3.55 -10.91 18.17
CA ARG A 254 -4.00 -12.18 17.61
C ARG A 254 -3.70 -12.24 16.11
N CYS A 255 -3.13 -13.36 15.65
CA CYS A 255 -2.96 -13.64 14.23
C CYS A 255 -4.29 -14.02 13.57
N VAL A 256 -4.57 -13.44 12.41
CA VAL A 256 -5.75 -13.71 11.58
C VAL A 256 -5.29 -14.39 10.29
N PHE A 257 -5.90 -15.52 9.95
CA PHE A 257 -5.53 -16.34 8.79
C PHE A 257 -6.68 -16.33 7.79
N GLU A 258 -6.48 -15.66 6.67
CA GLU A 258 -7.51 -15.45 5.65
C GLU A 258 -7.00 -15.84 4.26
N ALA A 259 -5.92 -15.26 3.77
CA ALA A 259 -5.46 -15.43 2.39
C ALA A 259 -4.50 -16.61 2.19
N ALA A 260 -4.61 -17.27 1.05
CA ALA A 260 -3.82 -18.43 0.69
C ALA A 260 -2.41 -18.08 0.15
N ASP A 261 -2.15 -16.84 -0.23
CA ASP A 261 -0.93 -16.41 -0.93
C ASP A 261 0.12 -15.72 -0.04
N ASN A 262 -0.19 -15.41 1.21
CA ASN A 262 0.68 -14.62 2.10
C ASN A 262 2.09 -15.22 2.28
N GLY A 263 2.19 -16.51 2.54
CA GLY A 263 3.48 -17.19 2.68
C GLY A 263 4.26 -17.23 1.37
N LEU A 264 3.57 -17.28 0.23
CA LEU A 264 4.20 -17.27 -1.09
C LEU A 264 4.80 -15.89 -1.41
N TRP A 265 4.12 -14.82 -0.98
CA TRP A 265 4.65 -13.46 -1.08
C TRP A 265 5.85 -13.22 -0.15
N PHE A 266 5.89 -13.86 1.03
CA PHE A 266 7.10 -13.85 1.86
C PHE A 266 8.29 -14.45 1.11
N VAL A 267 8.13 -15.61 0.47
CA VAL A 267 9.20 -16.27 -0.31
C VAL A 267 9.66 -15.39 -1.48
N TYR A 268 8.71 -14.69 -2.15
CA TYR A 268 9.02 -13.68 -3.16
C TYR A 268 9.88 -12.55 -2.59
N ALA A 269 9.49 -11.96 -1.46
CA ALA A 269 10.23 -10.86 -0.83
C ALA A 269 11.62 -11.30 -0.36
N ALA A 270 11.76 -12.52 0.18
CA ALA A 270 13.04 -13.10 0.57
C ALA A 270 13.97 -13.32 -0.64
N ASP A 271 13.45 -13.74 -1.81
CA ASP A 271 14.22 -13.83 -3.05
C ASP A 271 14.70 -12.46 -3.53
N LYS A 272 13.82 -11.46 -3.51
CA LYS A 272 14.17 -10.07 -3.88
C LYS A 272 15.25 -9.50 -2.97
N TYR A 273 15.09 -9.69 -1.66
CA TYR A 273 16.08 -9.27 -0.67
C TYR A 273 17.45 -9.95 -0.92
N THR A 274 17.48 -11.28 -1.02
CA THR A 274 18.73 -12.01 -1.24
C THR A 274 19.37 -11.75 -2.60
N LYS A 275 18.61 -11.39 -3.63
CA LYS A 275 19.14 -10.93 -4.91
C LYS A 275 19.84 -9.58 -4.79
N HIS A 276 19.28 -8.68 -3.99
CA HIS A 276 19.79 -7.33 -3.79
C HIS A 276 21.07 -7.32 -2.94
N VAL A 277 21.05 -7.98 -1.76
CA VAL A 277 22.19 -7.98 -0.82
C VAL A 277 23.21 -9.07 -1.08
N GLY A 278 22.92 -10.04 -1.96
CA GLY A 278 23.70 -11.25 -2.14
C GLY A 278 23.35 -12.35 -1.14
N ILE A 279 23.86 -13.56 -1.37
CA ILE A 279 23.72 -14.69 -0.43
C ILE A 279 24.72 -14.50 0.72
N ARG A 280 24.23 -14.29 1.93
CA ARG A 280 25.05 -14.09 3.14
C ARG A 280 24.71 -15.16 4.18
N ASN A 281 25.72 -15.62 4.93
CA ASN A 281 25.52 -16.62 5.99
C ASN A 281 24.63 -16.10 7.13
N GLU A 282 24.71 -14.81 7.42
CA GLU A 282 23.91 -14.15 8.46
C GLU A 282 22.42 -14.13 8.17
N ASP A 283 22.02 -14.35 6.89
CA ASP A 283 20.62 -14.40 6.45
C ASP A 283 20.12 -15.84 6.23
N SER A 284 20.84 -16.84 6.76
CA SER A 284 20.45 -18.25 6.64
C SER A 284 19.09 -18.56 7.27
N ASP A 285 18.70 -17.83 8.32
CA ASP A 285 17.40 -17.93 8.98
C ASP A 285 16.24 -17.47 8.07
N ILE A 286 16.42 -16.42 7.26
CA ILE A 286 15.43 -15.96 6.28
C ILE A 286 15.27 -17.00 5.17
N ARG A 287 16.37 -17.58 4.67
CA ARG A 287 16.31 -18.65 3.68
C ARG A 287 15.68 -19.94 4.21
N ASP A 288 16.01 -20.31 5.45
CA ASP A 288 15.40 -21.44 6.14
C ASP A 288 13.90 -21.24 6.35
N ALA A 289 13.48 -20.03 6.77
CA ALA A 289 12.07 -19.67 6.90
C ALA A 289 11.32 -19.80 5.56
N ALA A 290 11.88 -19.28 4.46
CA ALA A 290 11.28 -19.39 3.14
C ALA A 290 11.08 -20.85 2.71
N ARG A 291 12.08 -21.72 2.97
CA ARG A 291 11.97 -23.17 2.69
C ARG A 291 10.93 -23.85 3.57
N LYS A 292 10.86 -23.54 4.86
CA LYS A 292 9.87 -24.09 5.80
C LYS A 292 8.45 -23.67 5.45
N ILE A 293 8.26 -22.41 5.08
CA ILE A 293 6.98 -21.93 4.57
C ILE A 293 6.60 -22.71 3.30
N THR A 294 7.52 -22.87 2.34
CA THR A 294 7.28 -23.67 1.13
C THR A 294 6.93 -25.13 1.47
N ASP A 295 7.64 -25.76 2.40
CA ASP A 295 7.33 -27.12 2.85
C ASP A 295 5.97 -27.21 3.53
N ARG A 296 5.54 -26.16 4.23
CA ARG A 296 4.22 -26.12 4.86
C ARG A 296 3.09 -26.17 3.84
N TYR A 297 3.28 -25.57 2.67
CA TYR A 297 2.29 -25.62 1.57
C TYR A 297 2.17 -27.01 0.91
N ILE A 298 3.14 -27.90 1.09
CA ILE A 298 3.05 -29.28 0.58
C ILE A 298 2.02 -30.10 1.39
N THR A 299 1.75 -29.70 2.62
CA THR A 299 0.78 -30.34 3.50
C THR A 299 -0.52 -29.53 3.56
N ASP A 300 -1.63 -30.19 3.89
CA ASP A 300 -2.91 -29.50 3.99
C ASP A 300 -2.89 -28.40 5.05
N ILE A 301 -3.29 -27.19 4.67
CA ILE A 301 -3.46 -26.05 5.56
C ILE A 301 -4.97 -25.84 5.77
N LYS A 302 -5.54 -26.57 6.75
CA LYS A 302 -6.99 -26.65 6.96
C LYS A 302 -7.67 -25.30 7.23
N ASN A 303 -7.02 -24.40 7.98
CA ASN A 303 -7.56 -23.07 8.28
C ASN A 303 -7.55 -22.12 7.08
N LEU A 304 -6.91 -22.49 5.98
CA LEU A 304 -6.94 -21.77 4.71
C LEU A 304 -7.68 -22.55 3.60
N ASP A 305 -8.27 -23.69 3.90
CA ASP A 305 -8.89 -24.60 2.93
C ASP A 305 -7.94 -24.93 1.75
N LEU A 306 -6.64 -25.05 2.04
CA LEU A 306 -5.57 -25.16 1.04
C LEU A 306 -4.95 -26.57 1.06
N THR A 307 -4.87 -27.17 -0.11
CA THR A 307 -4.28 -28.51 -0.33
C THR A 307 -3.35 -28.49 -1.52
N CYS A 308 -2.15 -29.09 -1.38
CA CYS A 308 -1.27 -29.40 -2.51
C CYS A 308 -1.65 -30.75 -3.11
N GLU A 309 -2.13 -30.74 -4.33
CA GLU A 309 -2.59 -31.97 -4.98
C GLU A 309 -1.46 -32.78 -5.64
N LYS A 310 -1.73 -34.01 -6.07
CA LYS A 310 -0.73 -34.92 -6.68
C LYS A 310 -0.07 -34.34 -7.93
N ASN A 311 -0.74 -33.44 -8.64
CA ASN A 311 -0.21 -32.71 -9.80
C ASN A 311 0.67 -31.51 -9.43
N MET A 312 0.98 -31.34 -8.16
CA MET A 312 1.74 -30.22 -7.59
C MET A 312 1.10 -28.85 -7.77
N LEU A 313 -0.21 -28.76 -7.97
CA LEU A 313 -0.94 -27.50 -7.90
C LEU A 313 -1.61 -27.31 -6.55
N LEU A 314 -1.67 -26.07 -6.12
CA LEU A 314 -2.39 -25.67 -4.91
C LEU A 314 -3.87 -25.47 -5.23
N LYS A 315 -4.71 -26.17 -4.49
CA LYS A 315 -6.17 -26.08 -4.54
C LYS A 315 -6.69 -25.32 -3.33
N VAL A 316 -7.50 -24.32 -3.58
CA VAL A 316 -8.30 -23.60 -2.57
C VAL A 316 -9.71 -24.16 -2.62
N ASP A 317 -10.11 -24.94 -1.58
CA ASP A 317 -11.39 -25.66 -1.54
C ASP A 317 -12.44 -24.87 -0.74
N SER A 318 -12.61 -23.61 -1.09
CA SER A 318 -13.53 -22.70 -0.40
C SER A 318 -14.07 -21.66 -1.37
N ASP A 319 -15.32 -21.27 -1.17
CA ASP A 319 -15.95 -20.11 -1.84
C ASP A 319 -15.79 -18.82 -0.98
N ASP A 320 -15.03 -18.86 0.12
CA ASP A 320 -14.73 -17.71 0.95
C ASP A 320 -13.86 -16.72 0.17
N PRO A 321 -14.32 -15.48 -0.10
CA PRO A 321 -13.56 -14.50 -0.84
C PRO A 321 -12.26 -14.10 -0.14
N LEU A 322 -12.15 -14.26 1.17
CA LEU A 322 -10.95 -13.91 1.93
C LEU A 322 -9.75 -14.81 1.60
N ARG A 323 -9.94 -15.91 0.87
CA ARG A 323 -8.85 -16.80 0.42
C ARG A 323 -7.97 -16.21 -0.68
N HIS A 324 -8.35 -15.09 -1.28
CA HIS A 324 -7.59 -14.44 -2.35
C HIS A 324 -7.70 -12.91 -2.27
N TRP A 325 -6.84 -12.19 -2.99
CA TRP A 325 -6.76 -10.74 -2.93
C TRP A 325 -8.01 -9.98 -3.46
N MET A 326 -8.85 -10.64 -4.27
CA MET A 326 -10.13 -10.08 -4.72
C MET A 326 -11.27 -10.38 -3.73
N ASP A 327 -11.11 -9.94 -2.50
CA ASP A 327 -11.83 -10.35 -1.29
C ASP A 327 -13.12 -9.58 -0.97
N ALA A 328 -13.60 -8.70 -1.86
CA ALA A 328 -14.76 -7.86 -1.56
C ALA A 328 -16.06 -8.65 -1.41
N VAL A 329 -16.81 -8.25 -0.39
CA VAL A 329 -18.20 -8.67 -0.14
C VAL A 329 -19.09 -7.43 -0.27
N ALA A 330 -20.17 -7.52 -1.04
CA ALA A 330 -21.11 -6.44 -1.27
C ALA A 330 -22.54 -6.89 -0.91
N ALA A 331 -23.17 -6.25 0.07
CA ALA A 331 -24.50 -6.60 0.58
C ALA A 331 -24.63 -8.09 0.99
N GLY A 332 -23.57 -8.65 1.59
CA GLY A 332 -23.52 -10.07 2.01
C GLY A 332 -23.22 -11.07 0.88
N GLU A 333 -22.96 -10.61 -0.34
CA GLU A 333 -22.63 -11.46 -1.48
C GLU A 333 -21.15 -11.29 -1.88
N THR A 334 -20.46 -12.39 -2.13
CA THR A 334 -19.10 -12.40 -2.70
C THR A 334 -19.10 -11.74 -4.07
N VAL A 335 -18.24 -10.74 -4.25
CA VAL A 335 -18.15 -10.00 -5.52
C VAL A 335 -17.54 -10.85 -6.62
N VAL A 336 -16.48 -11.59 -6.33
CA VAL A 336 -15.79 -12.47 -7.27
C VAL A 336 -15.67 -13.87 -6.67
N HIS A 337 -16.43 -14.82 -7.22
CA HIS A 337 -16.32 -16.24 -6.81
C HIS A 337 -15.12 -16.87 -7.50
N ARG A 338 -14.20 -17.39 -6.72
CA ARG A 338 -12.99 -18.07 -7.19
C ARG A 338 -12.66 -19.22 -6.26
N ARG A 339 -12.47 -20.41 -6.80
CA ARG A 339 -12.11 -21.61 -6.04
C ARG A 339 -11.33 -22.60 -6.91
N GLY A 340 -10.82 -23.64 -6.30
CA GLY A 340 -10.02 -24.65 -6.99
C GLY A 340 -8.60 -24.15 -7.23
N TYR A 341 -8.08 -24.31 -8.43
CA TYR A 341 -6.77 -23.80 -8.80
C TYR A 341 -6.88 -22.33 -9.20
N LEU A 342 -6.27 -21.43 -8.40
CA LEU A 342 -6.19 -19.99 -8.68
C LEU A 342 -4.90 -19.70 -9.44
N VAL A 343 -4.96 -18.92 -10.50
CA VAL A 343 -3.81 -18.74 -11.43
C VAL A 343 -2.63 -18.05 -10.77
N GLU A 344 -2.86 -16.96 -10.02
CA GLU A 344 -1.80 -16.22 -9.32
C GLU A 344 -1.19 -17.01 -8.17
N VAL A 345 -2.03 -17.72 -7.40
CA VAL A 345 -1.55 -18.55 -6.29
C VAL A 345 -0.61 -19.66 -6.81
N ASN A 346 -0.98 -20.29 -7.92
CA ASN A 346 -0.15 -21.34 -8.52
C ASN A 346 1.08 -20.81 -9.26
N ALA A 347 1.03 -19.58 -9.79
CA ALA A 347 2.23 -18.91 -10.32
C ALA A 347 3.23 -18.57 -9.19
N LEU A 348 2.74 -18.02 -8.08
CA LEU A 348 3.55 -17.76 -6.88
C LEU A 348 4.09 -19.06 -6.28
N TRP A 349 3.30 -20.12 -6.26
CA TRP A 349 3.72 -21.44 -5.79
C TRP A 349 4.88 -22.00 -6.61
N TYR A 350 4.79 -21.98 -7.92
CA TYR A 350 5.91 -22.38 -8.77
C TYR A 350 7.17 -21.55 -8.50
N ASN A 351 7.01 -20.23 -8.38
CA ASN A 351 8.12 -19.34 -8.02
C ASN A 351 8.71 -19.70 -6.67
N ALA A 352 7.88 -20.02 -5.65
CA ALA A 352 8.34 -20.40 -4.32
C ALA A 352 9.14 -21.72 -4.33
N LEU A 353 8.72 -22.72 -5.13
CA LEU A 353 9.49 -23.96 -5.33
C LEU A 353 10.87 -23.67 -5.91
N LYS A 354 10.94 -22.81 -6.94
CA LYS A 354 12.22 -22.44 -7.58
C LYS A 354 13.12 -21.60 -6.68
N VAL A 355 12.55 -20.72 -5.86
CA VAL A 355 13.31 -19.95 -4.86
C VAL A 355 13.85 -20.89 -3.77
N SER A 356 13.05 -21.85 -3.31
CA SER A 356 13.47 -22.84 -2.32
C SER A 356 14.55 -23.77 -2.85
N GLU A 357 14.50 -24.16 -4.13
CA GLU A 357 15.58 -24.87 -4.83
C GLU A 357 16.90 -24.08 -4.80
N LYS A 358 16.84 -22.78 -5.16
CA LYS A 358 18.00 -21.87 -5.13
C LYS A 358 18.57 -21.72 -3.69
N PHE A 359 17.70 -21.59 -2.70
CA PHE A 359 18.13 -21.44 -1.30
C PHE A 359 18.73 -22.75 -0.75
N ALA A 360 18.17 -23.91 -1.10
CA ALA A 360 18.75 -25.21 -0.75
C ALA A 360 20.15 -25.39 -1.39
N GLU A 361 20.32 -24.97 -2.64
CA GLU A 361 21.65 -24.96 -3.29
C GLU A 361 22.65 -24.06 -2.58
N ALA A 362 22.24 -22.84 -2.20
CA ALA A 362 23.08 -21.90 -1.48
C ALA A 362 23.52 -22.42 -0.10
N ASP A 363 22.66 -23.19 0.55
CA ASP A 363 22.92 -23.80 1.86
C ASP A 363 23.56 -25.22 1.75
N ASN A 364 23.93 -25.67 0.54
CA ASN A 364 24.50 -26.98 0.22
C ASN A 364 23.60 -28.17 0.63
N ASP A 365 22.29 -27.99 0.68
CA ASP A 365 21.27 -29.02 0.94
C ASP A 365 20.83 -29.69 -0.36
N ILE A 366 21.67 -30.59 -0.89
CA ILE A 366 21.43 -31.23 -2.17
C ILE A 366 20.12 -32.03 -2.23
N PRO A 367 19.76 -32.84 -1.18
CA PRO A 367 18.47 -33.55 -1.20
C PRO A 367 17.25 -32.62 -1.30
N ALA A 368 17.27 -31.49 -0.57
CA ALA A 368 16.19 -30.52 -0.65
C ALA A 368 16.14 -29.82 -2.02
N LYS A 369 17.29 -29.47 -2.61
CA LYS A 369 17.40 -28.93 -3.95
C LYS A 369 16.73 -29.85 -4.99
N GLU A 370 17.10 -31.14 -4.99
CA GLU A 370 16.55 -32.13 -5.93
C GLU A 370 15.03 -32.29 -5.74
N LYS A 371 14.55 -32.34 -4.49
CA LYS A 371 13.13 -32.39 -4.15
C LYS A 371 12.37 -31.20 -4.75
N TYR A 372 12.83 -29.96 -4.52
CA TYR A 372 12.15 -28.77 -5.04
C TYR A 372 12.21 -28.68 -6.57
N ALA A 373 13.30 -29.10 -7.18
CA ALA A 373 13.44 -29.15 -8.65
C ALA A 373 12.41 -30.08 -9.29
N GLU A 374 12.26 -31.32 -8.78
CA GLU A 374 11.26 -32.30 -9.26
C GLU A 374 9.83 -31.76 -9.08
N MET A 375 9.53 -31.17 -7.94
CA MET A 375 8.23 -30.59 -7.67
C MET A 375 7.91 -29.41 -8.59
N ALA A 376 8.89 -28.54 -8.84
CA ALA A 376 8.75 -27.39 -9.74
C ALA A 376 8.49 -27.84 -11.18
N GLU A 377 9.20 -28.84 -11.69
CA GLU A 377 9.00 -29.37 -13.03
C GLU A 377 7.56 -29.86 -13.21
N LYS A 378 7.09 -30.70 -12.30
CA LYS A 378 5.73 -31.22 -12.32
C LYS A 378 4.67 -30.14 -12.17
N CYS A 379 4.91 -29.14 -11.30
CA CYS A 379 4.04 -27.99 -11.14
C CYS A 379 3.91 -27.20 -12.45
N ALA A 380 5.03 -26.92 -13.15
CA ALA A 380 5.02 -26.18 -14.40
C ALA A 380 4.30 -26.93 -15.54
N GLU A 381 4.47 -28.24 -15.63
CA GLU A 381 3.75 -29.07 -16.61
C GLU A 381 2.25 -28.99 -16.38
N SER A 382 1.81 -29.26 -15.15
CA SER A 382 0.40 -29.20 -14.76
C SER A 382 -0.19 -27.80 -14.93
N PHE A 383 0.58 -26.76 -14.61
CA PHE A 383 0.16 -25.37 -14.77
C PHE A 383 -0.15 -25.05 -16.23
N ARG A 384 0.75 -25.40 -17.16
CA ARG A 384 0.56 -25.16 -18.59
C ARG A 384 -0.62 -25.94 -19.16
N GLU A 385 -0.79 -27.20 -18.76
CA GLU A 385 -1.89 -28.05 -19.21
C GLU A 385 -3.26 -27.53 -18.75
N ILE A 386 -3.36 -27.11 -17.50
CA ILE A 386 -4.62 -26.77 -16.85
C ILE A 386 -5.06 -25.34 -17.13
N PHE A 387 -4.13 -24.37 -17.05
CA PHE A 387 -4.49 -22.95 -17.14
C PHE A 387 -4.48 -22.39 -18.56
N TRP A 388 -3.80 -23.03 -19.54
CA TRP A 388 -3.70 -22.43 -20.86
C TRP A 388 -5.00 -22.50 -21.66
N ASN A 389 -5.49 -21.34 -22.07
CA ASN A 389 -6.62 -21.20 -22.98
C ASN A 389 -6.11 -21.01 -24.42
N ASN A 390 -6.14 -22.10 -25.22
CA ASN A 390 -5.65 -22.09 -26.60
C ASN A 390 -6.44 -21.16 -27.52
N GLU A 391 -7.72 -20.93 -27.26
CA GLU A 391 -8.59 -20.06 -28.05
C GLU A 391 -8.22 -18.60 -27.88
N LYS A 392 -8.16 -18.14 -26.62
CA LYS A 392 -7.87 -16.73 -26.27
C LYS A 392 -6.38 -16.42 -26.19
N LYS A 393 -5.50 -17.44 -26.22
CA LYS A 393 -4.05 -17.30 -26.03
C LYS A 393 -3.69 -16.57 -24.71
N CYS A 394 -4.34 -16.96 -23.62
CA CYS A 394 -4.15 -16.42 -22.28
C CYS A 394 -4.38 -17.54 -21.25
N LEU A 395 -4.37 -17.20 -19.96
CA LEU A 395 -4.64 -18.15 -18.88
C LEU A 395 -6.07 -17.99 -18.36
N TYR A 396 -6.68 -19.11 -17.96
CA TYR A 396 -7.91 -19.11 -17.17
C TYR A 396 -7.62 -18.48 -15.80
N ASP A 397 -8.55 -17.69 -15.27
CA ASP A 397 -8.39 -17.05 -13.96
C ASP A 397 -8.42 -18.07 -12.81
N TRP A 398 -9.32 -19.04 -12.90
CA TRP A 398 -9.35 -20.21 -12.02
C TRP A 398 -9.91 -21.43 -12.73
N VAL A 399 -9.59 -22.62 -12.24
CA VAL A 399 -10.03 -23.91 -12.77
C VAL A 399 -10.49 -24.82 -11.64
N ASP A 400 -11.68 -25.39 -11.76
CA ASP A 400 -12.15 -26.44 -10.87
C ASP A 400 -11.32 -27.72 -11.07
N PRO A 401 -10.78 -28.37 -10.03
CA PRO A 401 -10.00 -29.60 -10.14
C PRO A 401 -10.71 -30.74 -10.86
N SER A 402 -12.05 -30.79 -10.80
CA SER A 402 -12.86 -31.74 -11.58
C SER A 402 -12.93 -31.41 -13.08
N ALA A 403 -12.33 -30.28 -13.50
CA ALA A 403 -12.36 -29.72 -14.84
C ALA A 403 -13.77 -29.43 -15.39
N THR A 404 -14.77 -29.36 -14.53
CA THR A 404 -16.16 -29.08 -14.91
C THR A 404 -16.44 -27.60 -15.12
N ALA A 405 -15.61 -26.72 -14.51
CA ALA A 405 -15.72 -25.26 -14.62
C ALA A 405 -14.35 -24.61 -14.78
N LYS A 406 -14.27 -23.64 -15.68
CA LYS A 406 -13.09 -22.79 -15.90
C LYS A 406 -13.56 -21.35 -16.09
N ASP A 407 -12.94 -20.41 -15.39
CA ASP A 407 -13.25 -19.00 -15.61
C ASP A 407 -12.53 -18.48 -16.84
N THR A 408 -13.29 -18.14 -17.86
CA THR A 408 -12.80 -17.57 -19.11
C THR A 408 -12.77 -16.04 -19.10
N ALA A 409 -13.13 -15.41 -17.98
CA ALA A 409 -13.03 -13.96 -17.81
C ALA A 409 -11.57 -13.53 -17.88
N ILE A 410 -11.30 -12.48 -18.64
CA ILE A 410 -9.96 -11.90 -18.70
C ILE A 410 -9.79 -11.02 -17.47
N ARG A 411 -8.88 -11.46 -16.58
CA ARG A 411 -8.50 -10.80 -15.35
C ARG A 411 -6.99 -10.62 -15.28
N PRO A 412 -6.49 -9.66 -14.46
CA PRO A 412 -5.06 -9.33 -14.44
C PRO A 412 -4.20 -10.36 -13.71
N ASN A 413 -4.78 -11.26 -12.91
CA ASN A 413 -4.07 -12.23 -12.07
C ASN A 413 -3.05 -13.06 -12.84
N GLN A 414 -3.33 -13.37 -14.08
CA GLN A 414 -2.46 -14.11 -14.98
C GLN A 414 -1.10 -13.45 -15.25
N ILE A 415 -0.98 -12.13 -15.03
CA ILE A 415 0.27 -11.40 -15.30
C ILE A 415 1.41 -11.89 -14.40
N LEU A 416 1.10 -12.36 -13.19
CA LEU A 416 2.10 -12.90 -12.26
C LEU A 416 2.82 -14.13 -12.84
N ALA A 417 2.14 -14.94 -13.65
CA ALA A 417 2.80 -16.07 -14.30
C ALA A 417 3.89 -15.66 -15.30
N ALA A 418 3.85 -14.42 -15.81
CA ALA A 418 4.85 -13.88 -16.73
C ALA A 418 5.89 -12.99 -16.02
N SER A 419 5.51 -12.24 -15.00
CA SER A 419 6.35 -11.21 -14.33
C SER A 419 7.33 -11.80 -13.33
N LEU A 420 6.92 -12.81 -12.56
CA LEU A 420 7.74 -13.39 -11.50
C LEU A 420 9.12 -13.85 -11.98
N SER A 421 10.09 -13.90 -11.09
CA SER A 421 11.48 -14.32 -11.39
C SER A 421 11.52 -15.66 -12.10
N TYR A 422 10.74 -16.61 -11.62
CA TYR A 422 10.57 -17.94 -12.21
C TYR A 422 9.14 -18.06 -12.74
N SER A 423 9.02 -18.29 -14.05
CA SER A 423 7.73 -18.37 -14.75
C SER A 423 7.38 -19.85 -15.04
N PRO A 424 6.15 -20.32 -14.72
CA PRO A 424 5.71 -21.68 -15.05
C PRO A 424 5.33 -21.86 -16.52
N ILE A 425 5.25 -20.79 -17.30
CA ILE A 425 4.79 -20.78 -18.70
C ILE A 425 5.95 -20.56 -19.68
N THR A 426 5.73 -20.91 -20.93
CA THR A 426 6.71 -20.68 -22.00
C THR A 426 6.72 -19.22 -22.44
N ASP A 427 7.78 -18.80 -23.14
CA ASP A 427 7.91 -17.43 -23.67
C ASP A 427 6.74 -17.04 -24.59
N ASP A 428 6.26 -17.97 -25.42
CA ASP A 428 5.12 -17.70 -26.31
C ASP A 428 3.81 -17.53 -25.54
N MET A 429 3.60 -18.33 -24.49
CA MET A 429 2.47 -18.15 -23.59
C MET A 429 2.57 -16.82 -22.84
N ALA A 430 3.75 -16.45 -22.33
CA ALA A 430 3.98 -15.18 -21.65
C ALA A 430 3.68 -13.97 -22.55
N LYS A 431 4.12 -14.00 -23.81
CA LYS A 431 3.77 -12.98 -24.81
C LYS A 431 2.26 -12.89 -25.04
N GLY A 432 1.56 -14.03 -25.05
CA GLY A 432 0.10 -14.06 -25.15
C GLY A 432 -0.58 -13.40 -23.94
N VAL A 433 -0.13 -13.72 -22.71
CA VAL A 433 -0.60 -13.12 -21.46
C VAL A 433 -0.37 -11.61 -21.45
N ILE A 434 0.85 -11.15 -21.78
CA ILE A 434 1.19 -9.73 -21.84
C ILE A 434 0.30 -9.00 -22.84
N ARG A 435 0.11 -9.57 -24.02
CA ARG A 435 -0.72 -8.98 -25.07
C ARG A 435 -2.18 -8.82 -24.61
N ILE A 436 -2.78 -9.86 -24.03
CA ILE A 436 -4.18 -9.79 -23.61
C ILE A 436 -4.36 -8.81 -22.44
N CYS A 437 -3.41 -8.73 -21.51
CA CYS A 437 -3.43 -7.73 -20.46
C CYS A 437 -3.31 -6.30 -21.01
N TRP A 438 -2.48 -6.09 -22.03
CA TRP A 438 -2.36 -4.81 -22.70
C TRP A 438 -3.65 -4.43 -23.41
N ASP A 439 -4.15 -5.30 -24.28
CA ASP A 439 -5.28 -4.99 -25.16
C ASP A 439 -6.59 -4.76 -24.37
N GLU A 440 -6.81 -5.51 -23.27
CA GLU A 440 -8.10 -5.56 -22.59
C GLU A 440 -8.10 -4.92 -21.21
N LEU A 441 -6.98 -4.95 -20.48
CA LEU A 441 -6.97 -4.55 -19.08
C LEU A 441 -6.17 -3.28 -18.81
N TYR A 442 -5.18 -2.94 -19.63
CA TYR A 442 -4.35 -1.78 -19.42
C TYR A 442 -5.16 -0.47 -19.41
N THR A 443 -4.86 0.38 -18.44
CA THR A 443 -5.34 1.76 -18.34
C THR A 443 -4.17 2.68 -18.01
N THR A 444 -4.44 3.97 -18.01
CA THR A 444 -3.44 5.00 -17.66
C THR A 444 -2.80 4.77 -16.27
N TYR A 445 -3.52 4.18 -15.30
CA TYR A 445 -3.07 4.07 -13.91
C TYR A 445 -3.04 2.64 -13.36
N GLY A 446 -3.17 1.63 -14.20
CA GLY A 446 -3.12 0.25 -13.71
C GLY A 446 -3.78 -0.74 -14.65
N LEU A 447 -3.91 -1.99 -14.19
CA LEU A 447 -4.68 -3.01 -14.88
C LEU A 447 -6.09 -3.10 -14.31
N ARG A 448 -7.11 -3.14 -15.19
CA ARG A 448 -8.49 -3.43 -14.80
C ARG A 448 -8.61 -4.81 -14.20
N THR A 449 -9.45 -4.94 -13.20
CA THR A 449 -9.77 -6.24 -12.57
C THR A 449 -10.68 -7.14 -13.42
N LEU A 450 -11.27 -6.60 -14.47
CA LEU A 450 -12.12 -7.33 -15.40
C LEU A 450 -12.13 -6.65 -16.78
N ASP A 451 -12.17 -7.45 -17.84
CA ASP A 451 -12.33 -7.01 -19.23
C ASP A 451 -13.65 -6.22 -19.41
N PRO A 452 -13.61 -5.02 -20.03
CA PRO A 452 -14.77 -4.18 -20.24
C PRO A 452 -15.92 -4.83 -21.04
N ARG A 453 -15.65 -5.90 -21.79
CA ARG A 453 -16.66 -6.61 -22.58
C ARG A 453 -17.46 -7.65 -21.78
N GLN A 454 -17.11 -7.87 -20.52
CA GLN A 454 -17.84 -8.79 -19.65
C GLN A 454 -19.11 -8.15 -19.10
N ASP A 455 -20.22 -8.91 -19.06
CA ASP A 455 -21.54 -8.42 -18.59
C ASP A 455 -21.53 -7.83 -17.19
N LYS A 456 -20.64 -8.32 -16.32
CA LYS A 456 -20.51 -7.86 -14.94
C LYS A 456 -19.54 -6.68 -14.78
N PHE A 457 -19.01 -6.14 -15.88
CA PHE A 457 -18.05 -5.03 -15.81
C PHE A 457 -18.65 -3.78 -15.17
N LYS A 458 -17.88 -3.21 -14.23
CA LYS A 458 -18.16 -1.96 -13.54
C LYS A 458 -16.88 -1.15 -13.45
N GLY A 459 -16.63 -0.30 -14.42
CA GLY A 459 -15.38 0.46 -14.52
C GLY A 459 -15.35 1.74 -13.68
N ARG A 460 -16.39 2.06 -12.88
CA ARG A 460 -16.43 3.26 -12.03
C ARG A 460 -16.96 2.94 -10.65
N SER A 461 -16.33 3.55 -9.64
CA SER A 461 -16.77 3.51 -8.25
C SER A 461 -17.85 4.57 -8.01
N GLU A 462 -19.07 4.29 -8.43
CA GLU A 462 -20.21 5.22 -8.35
C GLU A 462 -21.44 4.55 -7.70
N GLY A 463 -22.33 5.38 -7.15
CA GLY A 463 -23.59 4.93 -6.57
C GLY A 463 -23.49 4.51 -5.12
N ARG A 464 -24.37 3.60 -4.69
CA ARG A 464 -24.43 3.10 -3.32
C ARG A 464 -23.20 2.27 -2.97
N LEU A 465 -22.96 2.07 -1.67
CA LEU A 465 -21.83 1.30 -1.14
C LEU A 465 -21.66 -0.06 -1.83
N ASP A 466 -22.73 -0.85 -1.91
CA ASP A 466 -22.71 -2.17 -2.55
C ASP A 466 -22.28 -2.12 -4.03
N GLN A 467 -22.63 -1.04 -4.72
CA GLN A 467 -22.25 -0.84 -6.12
C GLN A 467 -20.76 -0.45 -6.24
N ARG A 468 -20.26 0.40 -5.35
CA ARG A 468 -18.85 0.79 -5.29
C ARG A 468 -17.96 -0.41 -4.93
N MET A 469 -18.36 -1.22 -3.93
CA MET A 469 -17.67 -2.46 -3.56
C MET A 469 -17.57 -3.44 -4.74
N LYS A 470 -18.65 -3.59 -5.52
CA LYS A 470 -18.63 -4.44 -6.72
C LYS A 470 -17.64 -3.92 -7.78
N ALA A 471 -17.51 -2.60 -7.94
CA ALA A 471 -16.61 -2.00 -8.92
C ALA A 471 -15.14 -2.35 -8.67
N ARG A 472 -14.70 -2.45 -7.39
CA ARG A 472 -13.31 -2.73 -7.02
C ARG A 472 -12.71 -3.92 -7.77
N PHE A 473 -13.46 -5.03 -7.88
CA PHE A 473 -13.00 -6.26 -8.53
C PHE A 473 -13.79 -6.65 -9.80
N ARG A 474 -14.60 -5.70 -10.31
CA ARG A 474 -15.34 -5.88 -11.57
C ARG A 474 -15.02 -4.79 -12.60
N GLY A 475 -13.86 -4.16 -12.51
CA GLY A 475 -13.46 -3.23 -13.55
C GLY A 475 -12.57 -2.07 -13.13
N MET A 476 -12.41 -1.75 -11.85
CA MET A 476 -11.45 -0.74 -11.40
C MET A 476 -10.01 -1.17 -11.70
N ALA A 477 -9.13 -0.20 -11.92
CA ALA A 477 -7.73 -0.38 -12.24
C ALA A 477 -6.86 -0.29 -10.97
N TRP A 478 -5.88 -1.21 -10.85
CA TRP A 478 -5.00 -1.31 -9.70
C TRP A 478 -3.54 -1.07 -10.11
N PRO A 479 -2.88 -0.03 -9.55
CA PRO A 479 -1.51 0.34 -9.91
C PRO A 479 -0.47 -0.73 -9.58
N TRP A 480 -0.62 -1.49 -8.49
CA TRP A 480 0.35 -2.51 -8.13
C TRP A 480 0.52 -3.57 -9.23
N LEU A 481 -0.57 -3.91 -9.92
CA LEU A 481 -0.54 -4.83 -11.07
C LEU A 481 0.13 -4.22 -12.31
N LEU A 482 0.21 -2.88 -12.37
CA LEU A 482 0.97 -2.22 -13.44
C LEU A 482 2.47 -2.44 -13.27
N GLY A 483 2.97 -2.46 -12.03
CA GLY A 483 4.37 -2.81 -11.76
C GLY A 483 4.72 -4.20 -12.30
N GLU A 484 3.88 -5.17 -12.01
CA GLU A 484 4.02 -6.53 -12.53
C GLU A 484 3.89 -6.59 -14.06
N PHE A 485 2.97 -5.81 -14.65
CA PHE A 485 2.82 -5.72 -16.10
C PHE A 485 4.07 -5.13 -16.76
N ILE A 486 4.64 -4.05 -16.23
CA ILE A 486 5.86 -3.43 -16.77
C ILE A 486 7.02 -4.43 -16.69
N SER A 487 7.18 -5.12 -15.56
CA SER A 487 8.23 -6.13 -15.38
C SER A 487 8.08 -7.28 -16.39
N ALA A 488 6.87 -7.81 -16.56
CA ALA A 488 6.60 -8.82 -17.57
C ALA A 488 6.89 -8.29 -18.98
N PHE A 489 6.40 -7.10 -19.30
CA PHE A 489 6.59 -6.50 -20.62
C PHE A 489 8.08 -6.35 -20.95
N LEU A 490 8.88 -5.76 -20.05
CA LEU A 490 10.32 -5.52 -20.27
C LEU A 490 11.14 -6.81 -20.26
N LYS A 491 10.76 -7.82 -19.46
CA LYS A 491 11.39 -9.15 -19.47
C LYS A 491 11.39 -9.80 -20.84
N TYR A 492 10.30 -9.62 -21.60
CA TYR A 492 10.15 -10.18 -22.96
C TYR A 492 10.38 -9.16 -24.09
N ASN A 493 10.61 -7.89 -23.75
CA ASN A 493 10.92 -6.80 -24.68
C ASN A 493 12.01 -5.88 -24.08
N PRO A 494 13.23 -6.38 -23.81
CA PRO A 494 14.25 -5.68 -23.04
C PRO A 494 14.75 -4.36 -23.68
N THR A 495 14.59 -4.20 -24.99
CA THR A 495 14.96 -2.98 -25.70
C THR A 495 13.91 -1.86 -25.65
N ARG A 496 12.76 -2.09 -24.99
CA ARG A 496 11.62 -1.16 -24.97
C ARG A 496 11.45 -0.46 -23.62
N THR A 497 12.55 -0.09 -22.98
CA THR A 497 12.55 0.72 -21.76
C THR A 497 11.84 2.05 -21.93
N ASP A 498 11.81 2.60 -23.18
CA ASP A 498 11.02 3.76 -23.56
C ASP A 498 9.53 3.63 -23.20
N LEU A 499 8.95 2.47 -23.44
CA LEU A 499 7.55 2.19 -23.09
C LEU A 499 7.36 2.04 -21.58
N GLY A 500 8.32 1.45 -20.88
CA GLY A 500 8.30 1.40 -19.42
C GLY A 500 8.14 2.81 -18.80
N TRP A 501 8.93 3.77 -19.27
CA TRP A 501 8.80 5.17 -18.86
C TRP A 501 7.46 5.80 -19.26
N ILE A 502 6.92 5.47 -20.42
CA ILE A 502 5.60 5.94 -20.85
C ILE A 502 4.49 5.44 -19.90
N PHE A 503 4.57 4.19 -19.42
CA PHE A 503 3.62 3.66 -18.45
C PHE A 503 3.69 4.35 -17.08
N MET A 504 4.89 4.77 -16.65
CA MET A 504 5.10 5.46 -15.39
C MET A 504 4.67 6.95 -15.43
N ARG A 505 4.82 7.60 -16.57
CA ARG A 505 4.65 9.06 -16.74
C ARG A 505 3.31 9.63 -16.24
N PRO A 506 2.15 8.96 -16.37
CA PRO A 506 0.88 9.50 -15.90
C PRO A 506 0.84 9.78 -14.40
N PHE A 507 1.60 9.04 -13.59
CA PHE A 507 1.64 9.24 -12.15
C PHE A 507 2.21 10.61 -11.75
N ASN A 508 3.03 11.24 -12.57
CA ASN A 508 3.58 12.58 -12.30
C ASN A 508 2.48 13.63 -12.05
N SER A 509 1.35 13.53 -12.75
CA SER A 509 0.20 14.41 -12.52
C SER A 509 -0.62 13.97 -11.29
N HIS A 510 -0.66 12.68 -11.00
CA HIS A 510 -1.42 12.13 -9.87
C HIS A 510 -0.81 12.49 -8.51
N LEU A 511 0.52 12.52 -8.39
CA LEU A 511 1.27 12.78 -7.14
C LEU A 511 0.89 14.09 -6.42
N ARG A 512 0.16 14.99 -7.06
CA ARG A 512 -0.27 16.28 -6.50
C ARG A 512 -1.79 16.45 -6.46
N HIS A 513 -2.53 15.41 -6.82
CA HIS A 513 -3.97 15.52 -6.96
C HIS A 513 -4.73 15.16 -5.68
N ARG A 514 -4.44 14.02 -5.07
CA ARG A 514 -5.16 13.53 -3.88
C ARG A 514 -4.29 13.51 -2.62
N CYS A 515 -3.03 13.19 -2.79
CA CYS A 515 -2.02 13.19 -1.74
C CYS A 515 -0.71 13.70 -2.35
N LEU A 516 0.09 14.43 -1.57
CA LEU A 516 1.41 14.88 -2.03
C LEU A 516 2.38 13.69 -2.01
N GLY A 517 2.87 13.31 -3.19
CA GLY A 517 3.77 12.17 -3.35
C GLY A 517 3.11 10.79 -3.25
N GLY A 518 1.81 10.73 -2.92
CA GLY A 518 1.10 9.47 -2.73
C GLY A 518 0.53 8.89 -4.02
N ILE A 519 0.51 7.56 -4.07
CA ILE A 519 -0.17 6.80 -5.13
C ILE A 519 -1.42 6.17 -4.54
N ALA A 520 -2.58 6.45 -5.13
CA ALA A 520 -3.85 5.88 -4.70
C ALA A 520 -3.90 4.37 -4.91
N GLU A 521 -4.65 3.68 -4.07
CA GLU A 521 -4.80 2.22 -4.08
C GLU A 521 -5.37 1.70 -5.40
N CYS A 522 -6.40 2.35 -5.92
CA CYS A 522 -7.03 1.98 -7.18
C CYS A 522 -7.63 3.21 -7.88
N PHE A 523 -8.01 3.03 -9.13
CA PHE A 523 -8.59 4.06 -9.99
C PHE A 523 -9.83 3.53 -10.69
N ASP A 524 -10.73 4.42 -11.14
CA ASP A 524 -11.74 4.01 -12.10
C ASP A 524 -11.07 3.32 -13.28
N GLY A 525 -11.66 2.24 -13.77
CA GLY A 525 -11.20 1.55 -14.98
C GLY A 525 -11.64 2.22 -16.27
N MET A 526 -12.36 3.35 -16.19
CA MET A 526 -12.84 4.17 -17.30
C MET A 526 -12.52 5.65 -17.05
N MET A 527 -12.34 6.42 -18.13
CA MET A 527 -12.17 7.87 -18.02
C MET A 527 -13.30 8.52 -17.22
N PRO A 528 -12.98 9.51 -16.34
CA PRO A 528 -11.70 10.22 -16.20
C PRO A 528 -10.67 9.58 -15.26
N TYR A 529 -10.77 8.29 -14.94
CA TYR A 529 -9.82 7.56 -14.07
C TYR A 529 -9.65 8.20 -12.69
N LYS A 530 -10.76 8.45 -11.99
CA LYS A 530 -10.71 8.99 -10.63
C LYS A 530 -9.99 8.05 -9.67
N PRO A 531 -9.14 8.56 -8.77
CA PRO A 531 -8.48 7.76 -7.74
C PRO A 531 -9.44 7.40 -6.60
N HIS A 532 -9.30 6.20 -6.03
CA HIS A 532 -10.10 5.65 -4.95
C HIS A 532 -9.25 4.84 -3.96
N GLY A 533 -9.88 4.44 -2.84
CA GLY A 533 -9.21 3.71 -1.76
C GLY A 533 -8.23 4.57 -0.99
N ASP A 534 -7.20 3.95 -0.43
CA ASP A 534 -6.13 4.66 0.25
C ASP A 534 -5.48 5.70 -0.67
N VAL A 535 -5.25 6.90 -0.15
CA VAL A 535 -4.62 8.00 -0.91
C VAL A 535 -3.11 7.79 -1.09
N LEU A 536 -2.53 6.96 -0.22
CA LEU A 536 -1.15 6.50 -0.26
C LEU A 536 -1.16 5.00 0.04
N SER A 537 -1.04 4.17 -0.98
CA SER A 537 -1.03 2.71 -0.88
C SER A 537 0.39 2.16 -0.95
N ALA A 538 0.73 1.28 0.00
CA ALA A 538 2.04 0.62 0.04
C ALA A 538 2.29 -0.24 -1.21
N MET A 539 1.32 -1.09 -1.58
CA MET A 539 1.47 -1.94 -2.77
C MET A 539 1.64 -1.12 -4.04
N ALA A 540 0.81 -0.07 -4.22
CA ALA A 540 0.87 0.76 -5.42
C ALA A 540 2.20 1.52 -5.52
N LEU A 541 2.60 2.22 -4.44
CA LEU A 541 3.86 2.97 -4.42
C LEU A 541 5.07 2.04 -4.48
N GLY A 542 5.06 0.95 -3.71
CA GLY A 542 6.15 -0.02 -3.65
C GLY A 542 6.43 -0.64 -5.02
N GLU A 543 5.39 -1.06 -5.75
CA GLU A 543 5.56 -1.65 -7.07
C GLU A 543 6.10 -0.64 -8.11
N LEU A 544 5.68 0.62 -8.06
CA LEU A 544 6.23 1.64 -8.96
C LEU A 544 7.70 1.94 -8.66
N LEU A 545 8.08 2.05 -7.38
CA LEU A 545 9.47 2.22 -6.96
C LEU A 545 10.33 1.00 -7.32
N ARG A 546 9.81 -0.21 -7.17
CA ARG A 546 10.49 -1.44 -7.59
C ARG A 546 10.80 -1.44 -9.09
N VAL A 547 9.83 -1.08 -9.91
CA VAL A 547 10.00 -0.99 -11.36
C VAL A 547 11.05 0.05 -11.75
N LEU A 548 11.04 1.21 -11.12
CA LEU A 548 12.08 2.24 -11.34
C LEU A 548 13.48 1.68 -11.05
N HIS A 549 13.60 0.93 -9.96
CA HIS A 549 14.88 0.37 -9.54
C HIS A 549 15.32 -0.85 -10.37
N GLU A 550 14.41 -1.80 -10.61
CA GLU A 550 14.77 -3.10 -11.24
C GLU A 550 14.75 -3.06 -12.76
N ASN A 551 13.89 -2.23 -13.37
CA ASN A 551 13.56 -2.33 -14.79
C ASN A 551 13.86 -1.06 -15.61
N LEU A 552 13.96 0.11 -14.97
CA LEU A 552 14.03 1.40 -15.66
C LEU A 552 15.30 2.20 -15.33
N GLN A 553 16.33 1.56 -14.77
CA GLN A 553 17.64 2.21 -14.63
C GLN A 553 18.17 2.51 -16.05
N PHE A 554 18.68 3.72 -16.24
CA PHE A 554 19.37 4.05 -17.47
C PHE A 554 20.66 3.23 -17.53
N ASP A 555 20.87 2.46 -18.61
CA ASP A 555 22.20 1.98 -18.96
C ASP A 555 23.07 3.22 -19.20
N GLU A 556 24.15 3.38 -18.39
CA GLU A 556 25.14 4.43 -18.57
C GLU A 556 25.86 4.32 -19.92
#